data_5d5963c2704553e2e86f0fc24d6b9265
#
_entry.id   5d5963c2704553e2e86f0fc24d6b9265
#
_cell.length_a   1.000
_cell.length_b   1.000
_cell.length_c   1.000
_cell.angle_alpha   90.00
_cell.angle_beta   90.00
_cell.angle_gamma   90.00
#
_symmetry.space_group_name_H-M   'P 1'
#
loop_
_entity.id
_entity.type
_entity.pdbx_description
1 polymer ?
#
loop_
_entity_poly.entity_id
_entity_poly.type
_entity_poly.pdbx_seq_one_letter_code
_entity_poly.pdbx_strand_id
1 'polypeptide(L)'
;MKILHRPAASRVRRRWIGLVIAALLPLNATQGRADSVESKPALDAAMVAAHAAAKGDGLLEALLTELDRSKAQLKMDQVQAPYYVEYRVNEVQDFGAEAAFGALRENQHIHVRVLRVVVRIGDYKQDSYFGRGQGESNILPLDNDPIALRHQLWLATDDAYKAAGQALAEKQAAMKQFSADPSPVDDFAKAPQMIDVRPTVSLKVDEAAWKKTLEDVTGWYKQYPDVQSVTASARFSAINEYLVNSEGTVTRCGKTTYSVQLNGSAQAADGMRLSRSPAFMVARAEELPTHDTLMGEAKKMLDTVVALRQAPIVEEEYRGPVLFAPDAADDIVASLIGQNLLGQKPQLGKPNRTTGAFATSYKARVLPNFLSIVDDPTLKEFRGKSLVGSYEVDSEGVKSQAVSTIENGVLAHYLIGRQPIRDFPASNGHGRAGPGSFPAPSLGVLLVKSSDAQSPEELKKKVMQMEADQGMSYG
;
A
#
# COMPACT_ATOMS: atom_id res chain seq x y z
N MET A 1 30.88 -24.63 10.06
CA MET A 1 31.58 -25.45 9.02
C MET A 1 30.73 -26.67 8.73
N LYS A 2 29.92 -26.60 7.67
CA LYS A 2 29.38 -27.75 6.89
C LYS A 2 28.61 -27.18 5.70
N ILE A 3 29.22 -27.38 4.57
CA ILE A 3 28.79 -27.07 3.22
C ILE A 3 27.74 -28.12 2.83
N LEU A 4 26.61 -27.71 2.24
CA LEU A 4 25.69 -28.62 1.57
C LEU A 4 25.42 -28.16 0.13
N HIS A 5 25.66 -29.12 -0.75
CA HIS A 5 25.66 -29.11 -2.20
C HIS A 5 24.30 -28.75 -2.85
N ARG A 6 24.38 -28.03 -3.97
CA ARG A 6 23.37 -27.96 -5.03
C ARG A 6 23.47 -29.20 -5.93
N PRO A 7 22.38 -29.74 -6.46
CA PRO A 7 22.43 -30.56 -7.65
C PRO A 7 22.02 -29.78 -8.91
N ALA A 8 22.64 -30.23 -10.00
CA ALA A 8 22.65 -29.65 -11.33
C ALA A 8 21.38 -29.90 -12.13
N ALA A 9 21.17 -29.01 -13.10
CA ALA A 9 20.14 -29.07 -14.13
C ALA A 9 20.41 -30.21 -15.15
N SER A 10 19.41 -30.97 -15.50
CA SER A 10 19.40 -31.84 -16.68
C SER A 10 18.47 -31.30 -17.76
N ARG A 11 19.06 -31.00 -18.92
CA ARG A 11 18.35 -30.69 -20.18
C ARG A 11 17.80 -31.99 -20.77
N VAL A 12 16.52 -31.99 -21.13
CA VAL A 12 15.95 -33.00 -22.02
C VAL A 12 15.33 -32.31 -23.25
N ARG A 13 15.97 -32.54 -24.40
CA ARG A 13 15.43 -32.27 -25.75
C ARG A 13 14.38 -33.31 -26.09
N ARG A 14 13.24 -32.93 -26.59
CA ARG A 14 12.39 -33.84 -27.41
C ARG A 14 11.72 -33.14 -28.60
N ARG A 15 11.70 -33.95 -29.63
CA ARG A 15 11.50 -33.73 -31.07
C ARG A 15 10.06 -33.41 -31.43
N TRP A 16 9.94 -32.66 -32.50
CA TRP A 16 8.74 -32.39 -33.29
C TRP A 16 8.24 -33.64 -34.03
N ILE A 17 6.93 -33.87 -34.07
CA ILE A 17 6.23 -34.61 -35.08
C ILE A 17 4.95 -33.84 -35.39
N GLY A 18 4.82 -33.41 -36.63
CA GLY A 18 3.64 -32.74 -37.15
C GLY A 18 2.54 -33.72 -37.52
N LEU A 19 1.32 -33.29 -37.39
CA LEU A 19 0.18 -33.90 -38.09
C LEU A 19 -0.78 -32.81 -38.54
N VAL A 20 -0.98 -32.73 -39.87
CA VAL A 20 -1.97 -31.90 -40.54
C VAL A 20 -3.28 -32.68 -40.57
N ILE A 21 -4.37 -32.13 -40.10
CA ILE A 21 -5.73 -32.58 -40.43
C ILE A 21 -6.58 -31.37 -40.72
N ALA A 22 -7.06 -31.30 -41.97
CA ALA A 22 -8.08 -30.40 -42.46
C ALA A 22 -9.47 -30.93 -42.11
N ALA A 23 -10.37 -30.11 -41.64
CA ALA A 23 -11.82 -30.38 -41.67
C ALA A 23 -12.66 -29.10 -41.57
N LEU A 24 -13.31 -28.79 -42.68
CA LEU A 24 -14.70 -28.36 -42.90
C LEU A 24 -15.40 -27.46 -41.89
N LEU A 25 -15.75 -26.27 -42.40
CA LEU A 25 -16.69 -25.29 -41.83
C LEU A 25 -18.15 -25.79 -41.96
N PRO A 26 -19.03 -25.34 -41.04
CA PRO A 26 -20.37 -24.91 -41.47
C PRO A 26 -20.59 -23.43 -41.22
N LEU A 27 -21.15 -22.76 -42.21
CA LEU A 27 -21.81 -21.46 -42.12
C LEU A 27 -22.91 -21.52 -41.04
N ASN A 28 -22.91 -20.58 -40.12
CA ASN A 28 -24.14 -20.21 -39.43
C ASN A 28 -24.25 -18.69 -39.21
N ALA A 29 -25.42 -18.26 -39.51
CA ALA A 29 -26.10 -16.98 -39.45
C ALA A 29 -25.53 -15.87 -38.57
N THR A 30 -25.38 -14.71 -39.20
CA THR A 30 -25.27 -13.38 -38.60
C THR A 30 -26.48 -13.06 -37.70
N GLN A 31 -26.27 -13.09 -36.40
CA GLN A 31 -27.04 -12.28 -35.48
C GLN A 31 -26.30 -10.96 -35.26
N GLY A 32 -26.96 -9.89 -35.64
CA GLY A 32 -26.47 -8.53 -35.54
C GLY A 32 -26.11 -8.18 -34.08
N ARG A 33 -24.81 -7.94 -33.88
CA ARG A 33 -24.29 -7.36 -32.67
C ARG A 33 -24.62 -5.87 -32.73
N ALA A 34 -25.55 -5.44 -31.90
CA ALA A 34 -25.74 -4.03 -31.60
C ALA A 34 -24.50 -3.57 -30.82
N ASP A 35 -23.43 -3.23 -31.53
CA ASP A 35 -22.30 -2.52 -30.93
C ASP A 35 -22.79 -1.14 -30.55
N SER A 36 -22.74 -0.87 -29.26
CA SER A 36 -23.11 0.41 -28.66
C SER A 36 -22.21 1.54 -29.19
N VAL A 37 -22.73 2.31 -30.11
CA VAL A 37 -22.11 3.54 -30.65
C VAL A 37 -22.02 4.67 -29.60
N GLU A 38 -22.48 4.43 -28.37
CA GLU A 38 -22.56 5.46 -27.31
C GLU A 38 -21.25 5.74 -26.55
N SER A 39 -20.22 4.91 -26.64
CA SER A 39 -19.01 5.08 -25.81
C SER A 39 -18.01 6.11 -26.33
N LYS A 40 -17.95 6.35 -27.63
CA LYS A 40 -16.94 7.18 -28.26
C LYS A 40 -17.11 8.69 -27.99
N PRO A 41 -18.31 9.29 -28.10
CA PRO A 41 -18.49 10.70 -27.77
C PRO A 41 -18.28 11.02 -26.28
N ALA A 42 -18.69 10.11 -25.39
CA ALA A 42 -18.49 10.28 -23.96
C ALA A 42 -17.00 10.16 -23.57
N LEU A 43 -16.25 9.28 -24.20
CA LEU A 43 -14.81 9.14 -23.97
C LEU A 43 -14.02 10.35 -24.47
N ASP A 44 -14.37 10.88 -25.63
CA ASP A 44 -13.75 12.09 -26.17
C ASP A 44 -14.05 13.31 -25.28
N ALA A 45 -15.27 13.45 -24.74
CA ALA A 45 -15.61 14.49 -23.79
C ALA A 45 -14.84 14.37 -22.47
N ALA A 46 -14.60 13.14 -21.98
CA ALA A 46 -13.79 12.90 -20.79
C ALA A 46 -12.33 13.35 -20.99
N MET A 47 -11.74 13.06 -22.14
CA MET A 47 -10.38 13.51 -22.44
C MET A 47 -10.28 15.03 -22.61
N VAL A 48 -11.28 15.68 -23.22
CA VAL A 48 -11.34 17.15 -23.30
C VAL A 48 -11.36 17.79 -21.91
N ALA A 49 -12.16 17.24 -20.98
CA ALA A 49 -12.20 17.70 -19.59
C ALA A 49 -10.86 17.47 -18.88
N ALA A 50 -10.21 16.34 -19.12
CA ALA A 50 -8.88 16.01 -18.60
C ALA A 50 -7.82 17.03 -19.01
N HIS A 51 -7.73 17.36 -20.32
CA HIS A 51 -6.81 18.38 -20.82
C HIS A 51 -7.11 19.78 -20.24
N ALA A 52 -8.39 20.15 -20.09
CA ALA A 52 -8.75 21.42 -19.49
C ALA A 52 -8.28 21.52 -18.02
N ALA A 53 -8.37 20.41 -17.25
CA ALA A 53 -7.93 20.36 -15.87
C ALA A 53 -6.39 20.38 -15.70
N ALA A 54 -5.65 19.86 -16.68
CA ALA A 54 -4.18 19.81 -16.67
C ALA A 54 -3.52 21.12 -17.10
N LYS A 55 -4.30 22.06 -17.63
CA LYS A 55 -3.77 23.30 -18.23
C LYS A 55 -2.93 24.11 -17.23
N GLY A 56 -1.69 24.41 -17.62
CA GLY A 56 -0.72 25.15 -16.80
C GLY A 56 0.15 24.27 -15.92
N ASP A 57 -0.06 22.96 -15.91
CA ASP A 57 0.84 21.97 -15.27
C ASP A 57 1.63 21.23 -16.35
N GLY A 58 2.89 21.59 -16.53
CA GLY A 58 3.73 21.04 -17.61
C GLY A 58 3.92 19.51 -17.52
N LEU A 59 3.88 18.93 -16.33
CA LEU A 59 3.95 17.46 -16.16
C LEU A 59 2.64 16.81 -16.60
N LEU A 60 1.49 17.26 -16.10
CA LEU A 60 0.19 16.73 -16.49
C LEU A 60 -0.07 16.89 -18.00
N GLU A 61 0.31 18.03 -18.59
CA GLU A 61 0.18 18.27 -20.02
C GLU A 61 1.04 17.29 -20.85
N ALA A 62 2.28 17.00 -20.40
CA ALA A 62 3.15 16.02 -21.06
C ALA A 62 2.58 14.59 -20.94
N LEU A 63 2.07 14.21 -19.75
CA LEU A 63 1.44 12.92 -19.51
C LEU A 63 0.23 12.69 -20.41
N LEU A 64 -0.67 13.68 -20.51
CA LEU A 64 -1.87 13.59 -21.35
C LEU A 64 -1.54 13.57 -22.84
N THR A 65 -0.57 14.41 -23.28
CA THR A 65 -0.14 14.43 -24.68
C THR A 65 0.40 13.07 -25.11
N GLU A 66 1.19 12.41 -24.24
CA GLU A 66 1.74 11.10 -24.55
C GLU A 66 0.69 9.99 -24.42
N LEU A 67 -0.29 10.13 -23.51
CA LEU A 67 -1.43 9.25 -23.39
C LEU A 67 -2.27 9.23 -24.67
N ASP A 68 -2.58 10.41 -25.24
CA ASP A 68 -3.33 10.52 -26.51
C ASP A 68 -2.57 9.87 -27.67
N ARG A 69 -1.25 10.11 -27.75
CA ARG A 69 -0.41 9.45 -28.76
C ARG A 69 -0.46 7.91 -28.58
N SER A 70 -0.33 7.44 -27.37
CA SER A 70 -0.34 6.01 -27.07
C SER A 70 -1.69 5.37 -27.43
N LYS A 71 -2.81 6.02 -27.09
CA LYS A 71 -4.16 5.56 -27.48
C LYS A 71 -4.33 5.46 -29.01
N ALA A 72 -3.75 6.40 -29.75
CA ALA A 72 -3.91 6.47 -31.21
C ALA A 72 -2.95 5.53 -31.98
N GLN A 73 -1.74 5.32 -31.47
CA GLN A 73 -0.64 4.74 -32.24
C GLN A 73 -0.03 3.49 -31.65
N LEU A 74 -0.29 3.15 -30.36
CA LEU A 74 0.33 2.01 -29.69
C LEU A 74 -0.25 0.70 -30.21
N LYS A 75 0.50 0.05 -31.10
CA LYS A 75 0.16 -1.26 -31.67
C LYS A 75 1.40 -1.99 -32.13
N MET A 76 1.37 -3.30 -32.07
CA MET A 76 2.39 -4.20 -32.63
C MET A 76 1.69 -5.29 -33.43
N ASP A 77 2.42 -5.85 -34.41
CA ASP A 77 1.94 -7.01 -35.16
C ASP A 77 1.69 -8.18 -34.19
N GLN A 78 0.53 -8.82 -34.31
CA GLN A 78 0.09 -9.95 -33.50
C GLN A 78 -0.21 -9.66 -32.03
N VAL A 79 -0.15 -8.39 -31.56
CA VAL A 79 -0.54 -7.99 -30.23
C VAL A 79 -1.75 -7.07 -30.30
N GLN A 80 -2.79 -7.38 -29.53
CA GLN A 80 -3.99 -6.55 -29.45
C GLN A 80 -3.66 -5.16 -28.91
N ALA A 81 -4.31 -4.12 -29.44
CA ALA A 81 -4.18 -2.78 -28.89
C ALA A 81 -4.64 -2.72 -27.41
N PRO A 82 -4.03 -1.88 -26.57
CA PRO A 82 -4.44 -1.76 -25.19
C PRO A 82 -5.83 -1.13 -25.08
N TYR A 83 -6.64 -1.66 -24.17
CA TYR A 83 -7.93 -1.05 -23.81
C TYR A 83 -7.82 -0.02 -22.68
N TYR A 84 -6.72 -0.11 -21.88
CA TYR A 84 -6.43 0.80 -20.78
C TYR A 84 -4.95 1.13 -20.72
N VAL A 85 -4.65 2.42 -20.56
CA VAL A 85 -3.29 2.95 -20.34
C VAL A 85 -3.36 3.96 -19.19
N GLU A 86 -2.40 3.89 -18.28
CA GLU A 86 -2.28 4.77 -17.12
C GLU A 86 -0.83 5.22 -16.94
N TYR A 87 -0.64 6.49 -16.65
CA TYR A 87 0.60 7.06 -16.17
C TYR A 87 0.42 7.54 -14.75
N ARG A 88 1.26 7.05 -13.85
CA ARG A 88 1.33 7.54 -12.48
C ARG A 88 2.75 7.97 -12.17
N VAL A 89 2.88 9.22 -11.72
CA VAL A 89 4.16 9.82 -11.34
C VAL A 89 4.10 10.21 -9.88
N ASN A 90 5.08 9.78 -9.10
CA ASN A 90 5.30 10.24 -7.74
C ASN A 90 6.54 11.15 -7.72
N GLU A 91 6.35 12.43 -7.49
CA GLU A 91 7.45 13.33 -7.16
C GLU A 91 7.67 13.29 -5.65
N VAL A 92 8.83 12.77 -5.26
CA VAL A 92 9.21 12.48 -3.88
C VAL A 92 10.29 13.44 -3.45
N GLN A 93 10.06 14.15 -2.34
CA GLN A 93 11.07 14.92 -1.62
C GLN A 93 11.20 14.32 -0.23
N ASP A 94 12.36 13.75 0.08
CA ASP A 94 12.64 13.17 1.38
C ASP A 94 13.85 13.82 2.05
N PHE A 95 13.73 14.04 3.34
CA PHE A 95 14.82 14.35 4.25
C PHE A 95 14.94 13.24 5.28
N GLY A 96 16.15 12.69 5.44
CA GLY A 96 16.48 11.70 6.44
C GLY A 96 17.71 12.12 7.25
N ALA A 97 17.63 11.99 8.58
CA ALA A 97 18.78 12.16 9.47
C ALA A 97 18.73 11.11 10.56
N GLU A 98 19.90 10.58 10.93
CA GLU A 98 20.07 9.66 12.04
C GLU A 98 21.27 10.08 12.91
N ALA A 99 21.08 10.08 14.21
CA ALA A 99 22.13 10.27 15.19
C ALA A 99 22.25 9.03 16.10
N ALA A 100 23.46 8.77 16.57
CA ALA A 100 23.75 7.75 17.56
C ALA A 100 24.83 8.23 18.51
N PHE A 101 24.65 7.96 19.79
CA PHE A 101 25.63 8.32 20.83
C PHE A 101 26.05 9.79 20.81
N GLY A 102 25.11 10.70 20.54
CA GLY A 102 25.35 12.15 20.53
C GLY A 102 26.03 12.68 19.27
N ALA A 103 26.10 11.88 18.20
CA ALA A 103 26.72 12.31 16.94
C ALA A 103 25.85 11.94 15.74
N LEU A 104 25.77 12.84 14.76
CA LEU A 104 25.09 12.59 13.49
C LEU A 104 25.82 11.48 12.72
N ARG A 105 25.05 10.48 12.25
CA ARG A 105 25.54 9.33 11.50
C ARG A 105 25.15 9.39 10.03
N GLU A 106 23.94 9.86 9.77
CA GLU A 106 23.37 9.92 8.43
C GLU A 106 22.68 11.26 8.22
N ASN A 107 22.81 11.79 6.99
CA ASN A 107 22.05 12.93 6.51
C ASN A 107 21.82 12.75 5.01
N GLN A 108 20.56 12.53 4.64
CA GLN A 108 20.18 12.19 3.28
C GLN A 108 19.09 13.13 2.77
N HIS A 109 19.21 13.51 1.49
CA HIS A 109 18.17 14.21 0.75
C HIS A 109 17.87 13.44 -0.53
N ILE A 110 16.59 13.24 -0.79
CA ILE A 110 16.11 12.64 -2.04
C ILE A 110 15.13 13.62 -2.68
N HIS A 111 15.34 13.90 -3.96
CA HIS A 111 14.34 14.54 -4.81
C HIS A 111 14.31 13.79 -6.13
N VAL A 112 13.21 13.09 -6.41
CA VAL A 112 13.11 12.19 -7.55
C VAL A 112 11.67 12.12 -8.05
N ARG A 113 11.49 11.95 -9.36
CA ARG A 113 10.21 11.58 -9.97
C ARG A 113 10.24 10.14 -10.41
N VAL A 114 9.35 9.34 -9.85
CA VAL A 114 9.21 7.91 -10.15
C VAL A 114 7.95 7.71 -10.99
N LEU A 115 8.12 7.20 -12.21
CA LEU A 115 7.04 6.86 -13.13
C LEU A 115 6.66 5.39 -13.00
N ARG A 116 5.38 5.12 -12.97
CA ARG A 116 4.80 3.80 -13.25
C ARG A 116 3.84 3.91 -14.44
N VAL A 117 4.07 3.07 -15.45
CA VAL A 117 3.16 2.90 -16.58
C VAL A 117 2.39 1.61 -16.40
N VAL A 118 1.06 1.68 -16.56
CA VAL A 118 0.19 0.51 -16.59
C VAL A 118 -0.44 0.41 -17.97
N VAL A 119 -0.21 -0.71 -18.64
CA VAL A 119 -0.85 -1.03 -19.91
C VAL A 119 -1.64 -2.33 -19.73
N ARG A 120 -2.92 -2.34 -20.15
CA ARG A 120 -3.77 -3.52 -20.08
C ARG A 120 -4.27 -3.86 -21.49
N ILE A 121 -4.09 -5.13 -21.84
CA ILE A 121 -4.49 -5.72 -23.15
C ILE A 121 -5.57 -6.77 -22.87
N GLY A 122 -6.53 -6.90 -23.76
CA GLY A 122 -7.71 -7.73 -23.58
C GLY A 122 -8.94 -6.86 -23.37
N ASP A 123 -9.71 -7.11 -22.35
CA ASP A 123 -10.85 -6.29 -21.92
C ASP A 123 -11.01 -6.32 -20.38
N TYR A 124 -12.03 -5.65 -19.85
CA TYR A 124 -12.27 -5.59 -18.40
C TYR A 124 -12.54 -6.96 -17.77
N LYS A 125 -13.09 -7.92 -18.54
CA LYS A 125 -13.40 -9.26 -18.04
C LYS A 125 -12.16 -10.13 -17.96
N GLN A 126 -11.30 -10.03 -19.00
CA GLN A 126 -10.08 -10.80 -19.06
C GLN A 126 -8.97 -9.97 -19.71
N ASP A 127 -7.97 -9.62 -18.93
CA ASP A 127 -6.86 -8.81 -19.40
C ASP A 127 -5.48 -9.41 -19.10
N SER A 128 -4.46 -8.64 -19.47
CA SER A 128 -3.04 -9.02 -19.29
C SER A 128 -2.56 -8.98 -17.84
N TYR A 129 -3.35 -8.47 -16.89
CA TYR A 129 -2.91 -8.43 -15.50
C TYR A 129 -2.92 -9.84 -14.89
N PHE A 130 -1.78 -10.24 -14.34
CA PHE A 130 -1.58 -11.57 -13.81
C PHE A 130 -0.88 -11.53 -12.45
N GLY A 131 -1.67 -11.36 -11.41
CA GLY A 131 -1.25 -11.40 -9.99
C GLY A 131 -0.40 -10.22 -9.53
N ARG A 132 0.72 -9.96 -10.21
CA ARG A 132 1.58 -8.79 -10.01
C ARG A 132 1.57 -7.94 -11.26
N GLY A 133 1.65 -6.62 -11.09
CA GLY A 133 1.74 -5.70 -12.20
C GLY A 133 2.96 -5.97 -13.08
N GLN A 134 2.86 -5.61 -14.36
CA GLN A 134 3.87 -5.82 -15.40
C GLN A 134 4.72 -4.55 -15.61
N GLY A 135 5.96 -4.74 -16.03
CA GLY A 135 6.88 -3.64 -16.33
C GLY A 135 7.63 -3.09 -15.11
N GLU A 136 8.59 -2.23 -15.37
CA GLU A 136 9.46 -1.62 -14.36
C GLU A 136 9.01 -0.20 -14.01
N SER A 137 9.50 0.33 -12.89
CA SER A 137 9.40 1.76 -12.59
C SER A 137 10.56 2.49 -13.26
N ASN A 138 10.30 3.70 -13.73
CA ASN A 138 11.28 4.54 -14.41
C ASN A 138 11.47 5.85 -13.67
N ILE A 139 12.60 6.48 -13.85
CA ILE A 139 12.88 7.83 -13.32
C ILE A 139 12.62 8.85 -14.40
N LEU A 140 11.86 9.90 -14.08
CA LEU A 140 11.62 11.05 -14.95
C LEU A 140 12.53 12.22 -14.57
N PRO A 141 12.85 13.11 -15.54
CA PRO A 141 13.49 14.40 -15.26
C PRO A 141 12.68 15.24 -14.26
N LEU A 142 13.38 15.98 -13.40
CA LEU A 142 12.76 16.90 -12.45
C LEU A 142 12.30 18.21 -13.10
N ASP A 143 12.94 18.59 -14.18
CA ASP A 143 12.46 19.70 -15.00
C ASP A 143 11.22 19.27 -15.80
N ASN A 144 10.47 20.27 -16.28
CA ASN A 144 9.27 20.04 -17.07
C ASN A 144 9.54 20.20 -18.57
N ASP A 145 10.76 19.87 -19.06
CA ASP A 145 11.02 19.84 -20.50
C ASP A 145 10.09 18.83 -21.18
N PRO A 146 9.16 19.28 -22.04
CA PRO A 146 8.14 18.40 -22.59
C PRO A 146 8.70 17.35 -23.55
N ILE A 147 9.86 17.62 -24.17
CA ILE A 147 10.50 16.66 -25.09
C ILE A 147 11.14 15.54 -24.27
N ALA A 148 11.91 15.89 -23.24
CA ALA A 148 12.56 14.92 -22.37
C ALA A 148 11.53 14.04 -21.64
N LEU A 149 10.48 14.65 -21.06
CA LEU A 149 9.40 13.93 -20.40
C LEU A 149 8.71 12.95 -21.33
N ARG A 150 8.28 13.42 -22.51
CA ARG A 150 7.57 12.58 -23.48
C ARG A 150 8.43 11.46 -24.05
N HIS A 151 9.74 11.69 -24.24
CA HIS A 151 10.65 10.63 -24.68
C HIS A 151 10.74 9.51 -23.64
N GLN A 152 10.88 9.82 -22.35
CA GLN A 152 10.90 8.80 -21.29
C GLN A 152 9.56 8.09 -21.15
N LEU A 153 8.44 8.81 -21.24
CA LEU A 153 7.10 8.24 -21.23
C LEU A 153 6.90 7.26 -22.38
N TRP A 154 7.36 7.61 -23.58
CA TRP A 154 7.27 6.74 -24.75
C TRP A 154 8.04 5.44 -24.56
N LEU A 155 9.29 5.50 -24.12
CA LEU A 155 10.10 4.31 -23.84
C LEU A 155 9.43 3.40 -22.80
N ALA A 156 9.03 3.98 -21.68
CA ALA A 156 8.36 3.23 -20.61
C ALA A 156 7.01 2.62 -21.05
N THR A 157 6.29 3.30 -21.95
CA THR A 157 5.02 2.80 -22.49
C THR A 157 5.24 1.63 -23.44
N ASP A 158 6.25 1.72 -24.30
CA ASP A 158 6.62 0.63 -25.21
C ASP A 158 7.01 -0.63 -24.46
N ASP A 159 7.84 -0.48 -23.42
CA ASP A 159 8.23 -1.60 -22.54
C ASP A 159 7.03 -2.21 -21.80
N ALA A 160 6.16 -1.37 -21.22
CA ALA A 160 4.96 -1.82 -20.52
C ALA A 160 3.97 -2.55 -21.46
N TYR A 161 3.85 -2.08 -22.72
CA TYR A 161 2.99 -2.73 -23.72
C TYR A 161 3.52 -4.10 -24.12
N LYS A 162 4.83 -4.23 -24.35
CA LYS A 162 5.48 -5.52 -24.64
C LYS A 162 5.30 -6.50 -23.48
N ALA A 163 5.53 -6.04 -22.27
CA ALA A 163 5.34 -6.85 -21.07
C ALA A 163 3.88 -7.29 -20.89
N ALA A 164 2.91 -6.42 -21.18
CA ALA A 164 1.49 -6.76 -21.13
C ALA A 164 1.10 -7.80 -22.19
N GLY A 165 1.66 -7.73 -23.40
CA GLY A 165 1.45 -8.72 -24.45
C GLY A 165 1.95 -10.11 -24.04
N GLN A 166 3.15 -10.17 -23.47
CA GLN A 166 3.72 -11.42 -22.94
C GLN A 166 2.87 -11.98 -21.80
N ALA A 167 2.49 -11.13 -20.85
CA ALA A 167 1.68 -11.55 -19.71
C ALA A 167 0.30 -12.08 -20.10
N LEU A 168 -0.34 -11.50 -21.13
CA LEU A 168 -1.61 -12.02 -21.64
C LEU A 168 -1.44 -13.43 -22.19
N ALA A 169 -0.38 -13.67 -22.97
CA ALA A 169 -0.09 -15.00 -23.52
C ALA A 169 0.19 -16.04 -22.42
N GLU A 170 0.99 -15.66 -21.42
CA GLU A 170 1.28 -16.51 -20.24
C GLU A 170 0.01 -16.84 -19.46
N LYS A 171 -0.83 -15.83 -19.18
CA LYS A 171 -2.11 -16.02 -18.49
C LYS A 171 -3.05 -16.96 -19.27
N GLN A 172 -3.19 -16.75 -20.56
CA GLN A 172 -4.01 -17.62 -21.41
C GLN A 172 -3.49 -19.07 -21.42
N ALA A 173 -2.17 -19.26 -21.44
CA ALA A 173 -1.57 -20.59 -21.34
C ALA A 173 -1.83 -21.24 -19.96
N ALA A 174 -1.68 -20.47 -18.88
CA ALA A 174 -1.95 -20.94 -17.52
C ALA A 174 -3.42 -21.28 -17.31
N MET A 175 -4.35 -20.48 -17.82
CA MET A 175 -5.80 -20.74 -17.70
C MET A 175 -6.24 -22.08 -18.33
N LYS A 176 -5.56 -22.56 -19.36
CA LYS A 176 -5.85 -23.86 -19.97
C LYS A 176 -5.58 -25.05 -19.03
N GLN A 177 -4.83 -24.83 -17.94
CA GLN A 177 -4.49 -25.86 -16.95
C GLN A 177 -5.56 -26.01 -15.85
N PHE A 178 -6.50 -25.08 -15.75
CA PHE A 178 -7.54 -25.08 -14.72
C PHE A 178 -8.92 -25.27 -15.33
N SER A 179 -9.82 -25.88 -14.57
CA SER A 179 -11.24 -25.92 -14.94
C SER A 179 -11.82 -24.50 -14.95
N ALA A 180 -12.74 -24.25 -15.88
CA ALA A 180 -13.43 -22.96 -15.93
C ALA A 180 -14.10 -22.63 -14.58
N ASP A 181 -13.90 -21.41 -14.09
CA ASP A 181 -14.60 -20.94 -12.88
C ASP A 181 -16.10 -20.83 -13.23
N PRO A 182 -16.99 -21.47 -12.46
CA PRO A 182 -18.44 -21.36 -12.70
C PRO A 182 -18.97 -19.94 -12.43
N SER A 183 -18.22 -19.11 -11.73
CA SER A 183 -18.58 -17.73 -11.41
C SER A 183 -17.38 -16.80 -11.63
N PRO A 184 -16.99 -16.56 -12.90
CA PRO A 184 -15.80 -15.76 -13.21
C PRO A 184 -16.00 -14.32 -12.76
N VAL A 185 -14.93 -13.73 -12.21
CA VAL A 185 -14.87 -12.35 -11.78
C VAL A 185 -14.00 -11.56 -12.74
N ASP A 186 -14.46 -10.38 -13.14
CA ASP A 186 -13.72 -9.50 -14.03
C ASP A 186 -12.29 -9.25 -13.51
N ASP A 187 -11.36 -9.01 -14.42
CA ASP A 187 -9.97 -8.72 -14.06
C ASP A 187 -9.77 -7.27 -13.62
N PHE A 188 -10.61 -6.36 -14.14
CA PHE A 188 -10.54 -4.94 -13.82
C PHE A 188 -11.93 -4.31 -13.80
N ALA A 189 -12.19 -3.44 -12.83
CA ALA A 189 -13.44 -2.72 -12.74
C ALA A 189 -13.36 -1.37 -13.46
N LYS A 190 -14.42 -0.99 -14.18
CA LYS A 190 -14.59 0.40 -14.64
C LYS A 190 -14.74 1.32 -13.44
N ALA A 191 -14.21 2.55 -13.55
CA ALA A 191 -14.42 3.59 -12.55
C ALA A 191 -14.98 4.85 -13.24
N PRO A 192 -15.77 5.66 -12.53
CA PRO A 192 -16.15 6.98 -13.01
C PRO A 192 -14.93 7.85 -13.25
N GLN A 193 -15.00 8.73 -14.25
CA GLN A 193 -13.96 9.75 -14.43
C GLN A 193 -13.76 10.54 -13.14
N MET A 194 -12.48 10.74 -12.75
CA MET A 194 -12.10 11.58 -11.63
C MET A 194 -11.21 12.74 -12.12
N ILE A 195 -11.60 13.95 -11.76
CA ILE A 195 -10.79 15.16 -11.96
C ILE A 195 -10.58 15.82 -10.61
N ASP A 196 -9.36 15.76 -10.09
CA ASP A 196 -8.98 16.33 -8.79
C ASP A 196 -7.53 16.80 -8.80
N VAL A 197 -7.30 18.03 -9.27
CA VAL A 197 -5.97 18.62 -9.40
C VAL A 197 -5.73 19.61 -8.26
N ARG A 198 -5.00 19.19 -7.23
CA ARG A 198 -4.73 19.98 -6.02
C ARG A 198 -3.35 20.64 -6.08
N PRO A 199 -3.10 21.68 -5.25
CA PRO A 199 -1.77 22.25 -5.09
C PRO A 199 -0.74 21.20 -4.69
N THR A 200 0.49 21.37 -5.16
CA THR A 200 1.63 20.55 -4.74
C THR A 200 2.06 20.88 -3.31
N VAL A 201 2.62 19.89 -2.64
CA VAL A 201 3.25 20.05 -1.32
C VAL A 201 4.76 19.98 -1.44
N SER A 202 5.47 20.58 -0.48
CA SER A 202 6.93 20.51 -0.35
C SER A 202 7.34 20.43 1.11
N LEU A 203 8.51 19.88 1.38
CA LEU A 203 9.06 19.88 2.73
C LEU A 203 9.48 21.29 3.16
N LYS A 204 9.04 21.68 4.38
CA LYS A 204 9.41 22.93 5.02
C LYS A 204 9.79 22.61 6.46
N VAL A 205 11.07 22.31 6.69
CA VAL A 205 11.59 21.94 8.01
C VAL A 205 12.92 22.63 8.26
N ASP A 206 13.20 22.96 9.52
CA ASP A 206 14.52 23.40 9.96
C ASP A 206 15.41 22.15 10.20
N GLU A 207 16.13 21.76 9.18
CA GLU A 207 16.98 20.57 9.21
C GLU A 207 18.11 20.69 10.23
N ALA A 208 18.67 21.90 10.42
CA ALA A 208 19.75 22.13 11.37
C ALA A 208 19.26 21.91 12.80
N ALA A 209 18.07 22.44 13.14
CA ALA A 209 17.43 22.22 14.42
C ALA A 209 17.12 20.73 14.65
N TRP A 210 16.65 19.99 13.63
CA TRP A 210 16.38 18.57 13.75
C TRP A 210 17.64 17.74 13.97
N LYS A 211 18.70 17.99 13.20
CA LYS A 211 20.01 17.32 13.40
C LYS A 211 20.52 17.52 14.82
N LYS A 212 20.48 18.77 15.32
CA LYS A 212 20.85 19.08 16.69
C LYS A 212 19.99 18.33 17.73
N THR A 213 18.67 18.30 17.52
CA THR A 213 17.76 17.59 18.42
C THR A 213 18.07 16.10 18.49
N LEU A 214 18.36 15.44 17.35
CA LEU A 214 18.74 14.02 17.33
C LEU A 214 20.08 13.77 18.07
N GLU A 215 21.06 14.65 17.90
CA GLU A 215 22.34 14.58 18.62
C GLU A 215 22.13 14.74 20.13
N ASP A 216 21.34 15.73 20.55
CA ASP A 216 21.08 16.00 21.97
C ASP A 216 20.34 14.81 22.62
N VAL A 217 19.29 14.30 21.97
CA VAL A 217 18.51 13.15 22.44
C VAL A 217 19.37 11.91 22.61
N THR A 218 20.21 11.59 21.63
CA THR A 218 21.11 10.43 21.70
C THR A 218 22.29 10.65 22.62
N GLY A 219 22.63 11.91 22.95
CA GLY A 219 23.67 12.31 23.90
C GLY A 219 23.42 11.87 25.36
N TRP A 220 22.16 11.56 25.70
CA TRP A 220 21.76 11.02 27.00
C TRP A 220 22.49 9.72 27.38
N TYR A 221 22.98 8.93 26.42
CA TYR A 221 23.68 7.66 26.67
C TYR A 221 24.80 7.77 27.71
N LYS A 222 25.43 8.93 27.82
CA LYS A 222 26.54 9.18 28.78
C LYS A 222 26.15 8.95 30.24
N GLN A 223 24.86 9.06 30.54
CA GLN A 223 24.30 8.85 31.87
C GLN A 223 23.82 7.41 32.10
N TYR A 224 23.89 6.55 31.07
CA TYR A 224 23.37 5.17 31.06
C TYR A 224 24.43 4.17 30.61
N PRO A 225 25.42 3.84 31.48
CA PRO A 225 26.53 2.97 31.10
C PRO A 225 26.10 1.56 30.70
N ASP A 226 24.94 1.13 31.13
CA ASP A 226 24.38 -0.20 30.82
C ASP A 226 23.68 -0.29 29.48
N VAL A 227 23.47 0.82 28.80
CA VAL A 227 22.83 0.88 27.50
C VAL A 227 23.85 0.64 26.40
N GLN A 228 23.57 -0.33 25.52
CA GLN A 228 24.48 -0.74 24.45
C GLN A 228 24.27 0.03 23.15
N SER A 229 23.07 0.51 22.89
CA SER A 229 22.75 1.30 21.70
C SER A 229 21.69 2.34 21.99
N VAL A 230 21.95 3.56 21.51
CA VAL A 230 20.98 4.66 21.46
C VAL A 230 21.04 5.28 20.08
N THR A 231 19.94 5.24 19.34
CA THR A 231 19.78 5.92 18.07
C THR A 231 18.51 6.75 18.04
N ALA A 232 18.52 7.80 17.26
CA ALA A 232 17.34 8.61 16.96
C ALA A 232 17.35 8.95 15.47
N SER A 233 16.23 8.80 14.79
CA SER A 233 16.08 9.14 13.38
C SER A 233 14.88 10.03 13.15
N ALA A 234 15.04 10.97 12.21
CA ALA A 234 13.95 11.76 11.64
C ALA A 234 13.85 11.45 10.13
N ARG A 235 12.64 11.20 9.66
CA ARG A 235 12.35 10.99 8.23
C ARG A 235 11.12 11.80 7.86
N PHE A 236 11.31 12.76 6.97
CA PHE A 236 10.27 13.67 6.51
C PHE A 236 10.11 13.52 5.01
N SER A 237 8.87 13.35 4.58
CA SER A 237 8.53 13.08 3.17
C SER A 237 7.44 14.02 2.70
N ALA A 238 7.59 14.57 1.50
CA ALA A 238 6.53 15.21 0.74
C ALA A 238 6.41 14.50 -0.61
N ILE A 239 5.24 13.95 -0.90
CA ILE A 239 4.96 13.20 -2.12
C ILE A 239 3.82 13.87 -2.87
N ASN A 240 4.05 14.25 -4.13
CA ASN A 240 3.02 14.66 -5.05
C ASN A 240 2.76 13.51 -6.03
N GLU A 241 1.58 12.91 -5.97
CA GLU A 241 1.15 11.86 -6.89
C GLU A 241 0.32 12.48 -8.02
N TYR A 242 0.74 12.22 -9.26
CA TYR A 242 0.06 12.59 -10.50
C TYR A 242 -0.44 11.31 -11.16
N LEU A 243 -1.70 11.30 -11.55
CA LEU A 243 -2.32 10.18 -12.26
C LEU A 243 -3.10 10.68 -13.45
N VAL A 244 -2.86 10.08 -14.62
CA VAL A 244 -3.71 10.22 -15.80
C VAL A 244 -3.98 8.84 -16.39
N ASN A 245 -5.19 8.61 -16.93
CA ASN A 245 -5.52 7.36 -17.58
C ASN A 245 -6.42 7.53 -18.81
N SER A 246 -6.53 6.46 -19.60
CA SER A 246 -7.29 6.45 -20.84
C SER A 246 -8.82 6.55 -20.68
N GLU A 247 -9.34 6.48 -19.45
CA GLU A 247 -10.75 6.76 -19.11
C GLU A 247 -11.00 8.26 -18.84
N GLY A 248 -9.95 9.10 -18.93
CA GLY A 248 -10.05 10.55 -18.74
C GLY A 248 -9.87 11.01 -17.29
N THR A 249 -9.46 10.15 -16.39
CA THR A 249 -9.08 10.54 -15.02
C THR A 249 -7.81 11.37 -15.02
N VAL A 250 -7.83 12.48 -14.27
CA VAL A 250 -6.66 13.33 -13.99
C VAL A 250 -6.67 13.69 -12.52
N THR A 251 -5.65 13.28 -11.78
CA THR A 251 -5.48 13.70 -10.39
C THR A 251 -4.07 14.19 -10.10
N ARG A 252 -3.97 15.13 -9.17
CA ARG A 252 -2.74 15.55 -8.52
C ARG A 252 -3.02 15.73 -7.05
N CYS A 253 -2.47 14.84 -6.22
CA CYS A 253 -2.68 14.86 -4.78
C CYS A 253 -1.33 14.90 -4.06
N GLY A 254 -1.14 15.86 -3.16
CA GLY A 254 0.05 15.98 -2.34
C GLY A 254 -0.20 15.50 -0.91
N LYS A 255 0.79 14.80 -0.32
CA LYS A 255 0.78 14.45 1.10
C LYS A 255 2.16 14.66 1.72
N THR A 256 2.17 15.03 2.99
CA THR A 256 3.37 15.09 3.81
C THR A 256 3.28 14.05 4.93
N THR A 257 4.42 13.52 5.33
CA THR A 257 4.55 12.60 6.46
C THR A 257 5.83 12.95 7.20
N TYR A 258 5.74 13.10 8.49
CA TYR A 258 6.85 13.40 9.37
C TYR A 258 6.93 12.31 10.42
N SER A 259 8.07 11.61 10.49
CA SER A 259 8.29 10.58 11.50
C SER A 259 9.59 10.83 12.25
N VAL A 260 9.54 10.58 13.56
CA VAL A 260 10.69 10.58 14.46
C VAL A 260 10.65 9.29 15.26
N GLN A 261 11.77 8.57 15.28
CA GLN A 261 11.89 7.31 16.01
C GLN A 261 13.11 7.36 16.91
N LEU A 262 12.94 6.95 18.16
CA LEU A 262 14.01 6.75 19.12
C LEU A 262 14.19 5.24 19.33
N ASN A 263 15.42 4.77 19.48
CA ASN A 263 15.70 3.38 19.82
C ASN A 263 16.74 3.31 20.93
N GLY A 264 16.43 2.56 21.96
CA GLY A 264 17.35 2.23 23.04
C GLY A 264 17.43 0.72 23.23
N SER A 265 18.63 0.17 23.41
CA SER A 265 18.79 -1.25 23.70
C SER A 265 19.88 -1.53 24.73
N ALA A 266 19.69 -2.59 25.50
CA ALA A 266 20.64 -3.15 26.44
C ALA A 266 20.58 -4.68 26.38
N GLN A 267 21.43 -5.34 27.16
CA GLN A 267 21.46 -6.78 27.28
C GLN A 267 21.31 -7.17 28.75
N ALA A 268 20.43 -8.09 29.05
CA ALA A 268 20.28 -8.71 30.37
C ALA A 268 21.47 -9.63 30.69
N ALA A 269 21.62 -10.02 31.94
CA ALA A 269 22.73 -10.87 32.41
C ALA A 269 22.74 -12.25 31.74
N ASP A 270 21.58 -12.78 31.34
CA ASP A 270 21.41 -14.04 30.63
C ASP A 270 21.65 -13.94 29.11
N GLY A 271 21.98 -12.72 28.61
CA GLY A 271 22.20 -12.46 27.18
C GLY A 271 20.95 -12.03 26.41
N MET A 272 19.77 -11.97 27.03
CA MET A 272 18.55 -11.50 26.36
C MET A 272 18.71 -10.03 25.94
N ARG A 273 18.37 -9.74 24.67
CA ARG A 273 18.34 -8.37 24.15
C ARG A 273 17.07 -7.65 24.56
N LEU A 274 17.22 -6.52 25.19
CA LEU A 274 16.15 -5.66 25.65
C LEU A 274 16.12 -4.38 24.81
N SER A 275 14.93 -3.92 24.39
CA SER A 275 14.81 -2.72 23.58
C SER A 275 13.52 -1.96 23.86
N ARG A 276 13.54 -0.64 23.60
CA ARG A 276 12.37 0.22 23.51
C ARG A 276 12.55 1.18 22.34
N SER A 277 11.46 1.41 21.61
CA SER A 277 11.49 2.17 20.36
C SER A 277 10.27 3.08 20.22
N PRO A 278 10.14 4.13 21.03
CA PRO A 278 9.05 5.08 20.85
C PRO A 278 9.16 5.76 19.48
N ALA A 279 8.01 5.89 18.80
CA ALA A 279 7.91 6.47 17.46
C ALA A 279 6.77 7.50 17.43
N PHE A 280 6.96 8.54 16.63
CA PHE A 280 5.98 9.59 16.38
C PHE A 280 5.80 9.71 14.87
N MET A 281 4.55 9.73 14.42
CA MET A 281 4.23 9.90 13.01
C MET A 281 3.04 10.85 12.88
N VAL A 282 3.21 11.93 12.12
CA VAL A 282 2.21 12.97 11.91
C VAL A 282 2.17 13.41 10.45
N ALA A 283 1.04 13.98 10.03
CA ALA A 283 0.90 14.49 8.67
C ALA A 283 1.34 15.96 8.54
N ARG A 284 1.44 16.70 9.65
CA ARG A 284 1.82 18.12 9.66
C ARG A 284 3.05 18.34 10.54
N ALA A 285 3.99 19.17 10.08
CA ALA A 285 5.23 19.46 10.81
C ALA A 285 5.00 20.08 12.20
N GLU A 286 3.93 20.87 12.34
CA GLU A 286 3.57 21.55 13.58
C GLU A 286 3.12 20.59 14.69
N GLU A 287 2.78 19.35 14.34
CA GLU A 287 2.36 18.31 15.28
C GLU A 287 3.51 17.43 15.75
N LEU A 288 4.71 17.64 15.21
CA LEU A 288 5.91 16.95 15.67
C LEU A 288 6.19 17.27 17.15
N PRO A 289 6.69 16.29 17.92
CA PRO A 289 7.09 16.56 19.30
C PRO A 289 8.21 17.60 19.35
N THR A 290 8.13 18.46 20.34
CA THR A 290 9.18 19.47 20.60
C THR A 290 10.48 18.81 21.04
N HIS A 291 11.60 19.54 20.96
CA HIS A 291 12.89 19.09 21.50
C HIS A 291 12.76 18.58 22.94
N ASP A 292 12.11 19.35 23.84
CA ASP A 292 11.98 18.97 25.25
C ASP A 292 11.12 17.71 25.44
N THR A 293 10.07 17.56 24.64
CA THR A 293 9.25 16.33 24.62
C THR A 293 10.10 15.12 24.22
N LEU A 294 10.91 15.23 23.16
CA LEU A 294 11.79 14.15 22.72
C LEU A 294 12.87 13.83 23.74
N MET A 295 13.42 14.84 24.40
CA MET A 295 14.38 14.65 25.50
C MET A 295 13.74 13.88 26.67
N GLY A 296 12.49 14.20 27.02
CA GLY A 296 11.73 13.50 28.06
C GLY A 296 11.43 12.03 27.68
N GLU A 297 11.00 11.79 26.44
CA GLU A 297 10.73 10.43 25.94
C GLU A 297 12.01 9.60 25.82
N ALA A 298 13.14 10.18 25.41
CA ALA A 298 14.42 9.51 25.39
C ALA A 298 14.85 9.06 26.79
N LYS A 299 14.74 9.96 27.78
CA LYS A 299 15.02 9.63 29.17
C LYS A 299 14.14 8.47 29.65
N LYS A 300 12.84 8.55 29.46
CA LYS A 300 11.88 7.51 29.83
C LYS A 300 12.19 6.18 29.15
N MET A 301 12.55 6.19 27.86
CA MET A 301 12.98 5.03 27.10
C MET A 301 14.20 4.36 27.74
N LEU A 302 15.24 5.15 28.07
CA LEU A 302 16.49 4.64 28.65
C LEU A 302 16.27 4.13 30.07
N ASP A 303 15.52 4.85 30.91
CA ASP A 303 15.12 4.40 32.27
C ASP A 303 14.40 3.03 32.19
N THR A 304 13.49 2.87 31.22
CA THR A 304 12.76 1.62 31.01
C THR A 304 13.69 0.48 30.57
N VAL A 305 14.59 0.73 29.62
CA VAL A 305 15.56 -0.29 29.15
C VAL A 305 16.47 -0.77 30.26
N VAL A 306 16.94 0.16 31.13
CA VAL A 306 17.76 -0.18 32.30
C VAL A 306 16.93 -0.97 33.33
N ALA A 307 15.69 -0.58 33.60
CA ALA A 307 14.82 -1.30 34.53
C ALA A 307 14.52 -2.74 34.04
N LEU A 308 14.35 -2.94 32.75
CA LEU A 308 14.14 -4.26 32.16
C LEU A 308 15.28 -5.24 32.41
N ARG A 309 16.52 -4.76 32.57
CA ARG A 309 17.67 -5.63 32.91
C ARG A 309 17.57 -6.29 34.29
N GLN A 310 16.79 -5.68 35.19
CA GLN A 310 16.58 -6.17 36.56
C GLN A 310 15.22 -6.86 36.70
N ALA A 311 14.42 -6.89 35.63
CA ALA A 311 13.13 -7.56 35.67
C ALA A 311 13.30 -9.09 35.85
N PRO A 312 12.44 -9.74 36.64
CA PRO A 312 12.47 -11.20 36.78
C PRO A 312 12.23 -11.86 35.42
N ILE A 313 12.94 -12.97 35.20
CA ILE A 313 12.71 -13.80 34.02
C ILE A 313 11.43 -14.62 34.25
N VAL A 314 10.53 -14.63 33.27
CA VAL A 314 9.36 -15.50 33.25
C VAL A 314 9.84 -16.83 32.66
N GLU A 315 9.97 -17.87 33.48
CA GLU A 315 10.48 -19.18 33.07
C GLU A 315 9.39 -20.09 32.50
N GLU A 316 8.13 -19.83 32.86
CA GLU A 316 6.99 -20.63 32.44
C GLU A 316 6.25 -19.99 31.28
N GLU A 317 5.65 -20.82 30.40
CA GLU A 317 4.77 -20.34 29.34
C GLU A 317 3.50 -19.73 29.96
N TYR A 318 3.28 -18.44 29.74
CA TYR A 318 2.08 -17.78 30.20
C TYR A 318 0.90 -18.01 29.23
N ARG A 319 -0.21 -18.52 29.75
CA ARG A 319 -1.49 -18.69 29.05
C ARG A 319 -2.61 -18.11 29.90
N GLY A 320 -2.97 -16.88 29.65
CA GLY A 320 -3.97 -16.19 30.45
C GLY A 320 -4.44 -14.87 29.85
N PRO A 321 -5.22 -14.10 30.61
CA PRO A 321 -5.69 -12.79 30.19
C PRO A 321 -4.53 -11.82 29.96
N VAL A 322 -4.61 -11.02 28.90
CA VAL A 322 -3.59 -10.01 28.56
C VAL A 322 -4.28 -8.68 28.27
N LEU A 323 -3.82 -7.61 28.91
CA LEU A 323 -4.19 -6.24 28.58
C LEU A 323 -3.11 -5.60 27.71
N PHE A 324 -3.47 -5.27 26.48
CA PHE A 324 -2.57 -4.57 25.57
C PHE A 324 -2.65 -3.06 25.81
N ALA A 325 -1.51 -2.41 25.97
CA ALA A 325 -1.42 -0.95 25.96
C ALA A 325 -1.88 -0.38 24.61
N PRO A 326 -2.32 0.88 24.52
CA PRO A 326 -2.88 1.45 23.29
C PRO A 326 -2.03 1.20 22.04
N ASP A 327 -0.72 1.52 22.08
CA ASP A 327 0.19 1.34 20.94
C ASP A 327 0.28 -0.15 20.50
N ALA A 328 0.36 -1.07 21.48
CA ALA A 328 0.40 -2.51 21.20
C ALA A 328 -0.96 -3.03 20.69
N ALA A 329 -2.07 -2.46 21.16
CA ALA A 329 -3.40 -2.81 20.67
C ALA A 329 -3.59 -2.40 19.21
N ASP A 330 -3.10 -1.20 18.83
CA ASP A 330 -3.14 -0.72 17.45
C ASP A 330 -2.35 -1.64 16.51
N ASP A 331 -1.13 -2.05 16.89
CA ASP A 331 -0.28 -2.97 16.12
C ASP A 331 -0.94 -4.34 15.95
N ILE A 332 -1.52 -4.89 17.00
CA ILE A 332 -2.21 -6.20 16.96
C ILE A 332 -3.43 -6.14 16.06
N VAL A 333 -4.26 -5.11 16.20
CA VAL A 333 -5.44 -4.94 15.35
C VAL A 333 -5.03 -4.76 13.88
N ALA A 334 -4.05 -3.92 13.61
CA ALA A 334 -3.57 -3.69 12.24
C ALA A 334 -3.00 -4.97 11.61
N SER A 335 -2.20 -5.75 12.35
CA SER A 335 -1.53 -6.94 11.84
C SER A 335 -2.45 -8.17 11.74
N LEU A 336 -3.22 -8.48 12.77
CA LEU A 336 -4.04 -9.69 12.82
C LEU A 336 -5.39 -9.53 12.12
N ILE A 337 -5.95 -8.34 12.12
CA ILE A 337 -7.28 -8.07 11.56
C ILE A 337 -7.15 -7.24 10.28
N GLY A 338 -6.51 -6.08 10.33
CA GLY A 338 -6.43 -5.15 9.22
C GLY A 338 -5.91 -5.79 7.93
N GLN A 339 -4.83 -6.56 7.99
CA GLN A 339 -4.26 -7.25 6.82
C GLN A 339 -5.21 -8.30 6.22
N ASN A 340 -6.12 -8.87 7.03
CA ASN A 340 -7.09 -9.85 6.57
C ASN A 340 -8.39 -9.22 6.01
N LEU A 341 -8.51 -7.90 6.08
CA LEU A 341 -9.62 -7.14 5.47
C LEU A 341 -9.34 -6.77 4.00
N LEU A 342 -8.12 -7.01 3.52
CA LEU A 342 -7.72 -6.65 2.15
C LEU A 342 -8.29 -7.64 1.14
N GLY A 343 -9.07 -7.12 0.20
CA GLY A 343 -9.69 -7.90 -0.88
C GLY A 343 -8.75 -8.09 -2.06
N GLN A 344 -7.75 -8.96 -1.93
CA GLN A 344 -6.82 -9.29 -3.00
C GLN A 344 -7.33 -10.45 -3.85
N LYS A 345 -7.29 -10.29 -5.18
CA LYS A 345 -7.65 -11.36 -6.11
C LYS A 345 -6.74 -12.58 -5.90
N PRO A 346 -7.29 -13.79 -5.70
CA PRO A 346 -6.49 -15.00 -5.52
C PRO A 346 -5.73 -15.36 -6.80
N GLN A 347 -4.70 -16.19 -6.66
CA GLN A 347 -4.02 -16.78 -7.82
C GLN A 347 -4.99 -17.63 -8.65
N LEU A 348 -4.71 -17.76 -9.94
CA LEU A 348 -5.50 -18.60 -10.86
C LEU A 348 -5.67 -20.01 -10.31
N GLY A 349 -6.87 -20.56 -10.47
CA GLY A 349 -7.22 -21.90 -10.02
C GLY A 349 -7.50 -22.03 -8.52
N LYS A 350 -7.43 -20.95 -7.73
CA LYS A 350 -7.81 -20.96 -6.32
C LYS A 350 -9.29 -20.58 -6.17
N PRO A 351 -10.09 -21.37 -5.43
CA PRO A 351 -11.53 -21.15 -5.31
C PRO A 351 -11.88 -20.06 -4.27
N ASN A 352 -10.92 -19.55 -3.52
CA ASN A 352 -11.13 -18.59 -2.44
C ASN A 352 -11.61 -17.24 -2.99
N ARG A 353 -12.39 -16.48 -2.18
CA ARG A 353 -12.83 -15.13 -2.54
C ARG A 353 -11.67 -14.13 -2.58
N THR A 354 -10.81 -14.21 -1.60
CA THR A 354 -9.61 -13.38 -1.45
C THR A 354 -8.48 -14.20 -0.83
N THR A 355 -7.40 -13.56 -0.40
CA THR A 355 -6.27 -14.16 0.32
C THR A 355 -6.37 -13.87 1.82
N GLY A 356 -5.52 -14.50 2.65
CA GLY A 356 -5.44 -14.26 4.08
C GLY A 356 -6.41 -15.12 4.91
N ALA A 357 -6.39 -14.91 6.23
CA ALA A 357 -7.16 -15.71 7.17
C ALA A 357 -8.68 -15.56 7.02
N PHE A 358 -9.15 -14.40 6.53
CA PHE A 358 -10.57 -14.15 6.32
C PHE A 358 -11.08 -14.49 4.91
N ALA A 359 -10.28 -15.17 4.10
CA ALA A 359 -10.62 -15.49 2.70
C ALA A 359 -11.97 -16.22 2.53
N THR A 360 -12.37 -17.02 3.52
CA THR A 360 -13.62 -17.78 3.53
C THR A 360 -14.65 -17.29 4.55
N SER A 361 -14.36 -16.19 5.26
CA SER A 361 -15.14 -15.74 6.42
C SER A 361 -16.21 -14.68 6.07
N TYR A 362 -16.44 -14.39 4.80
CA TYR A 362 -17.49 -13.43 4.41
C TYR A 362 -18.86 -13.83 4.97
N LYS A 363 -19.53 -12.89 5.64
CA LYS A 363 -20.77 -13.08 6.40
C LYS A 363 -20.65 -14.02 7.61
N ALA A 364 -19.44 -14.38 8.01
CA ALA A 364 -19.18 -15.14 9.22
C ALA A 364 -18.70 -14.23 10.36
N ARG A 365 -18.87 -14.70 11.59
CA ARG A 365 -18.35 -14.04 12.78
C ARG A 365 -16.85 -14.24 12.87
N VAL A 366 -16.09 -13.14 12.95
CA VAL A 366 -14.62 -13.11 13.06
C VAL A 366 -14.14 -12.41 14.34
N LEU A 367 -15.02 -11.64 14.97
CA LEU A 367 -14.77 -10.93 16.23
C LEU A 367 -15.95 -11.09 17.19
N PRO A 368 -15.78 -10.74 18.47
CA PRO A 368 -16.88 -10.58 19.41
C PRO A 368 -17.96 -9.62 18.90
N ASN A 369 -19.22 -9.86 19.27
CA ASN A 369 -20.36 -9.08 18.79
C ASN A 369 -20.38 -7.61 19.23
N PHE A 370 -19.63 -7.26 20.27
CA PHE A 370 -19.47 -5.89 20.73
C PHE A 370 -18.44 -5.09 19.94
N LEU A 371 -17.70 -5.71 19.00
CA LEU A 371 -16.70 -5.04 18.17
C LEU A 371 -17.19 -4.84 16.74
N SER A 372 -16.94 -3.65 16.22
CA SER A 372 -17.11 -3.30 14.80
C SER A 372 -15.86 -2.59 14.30
N ILE A 373 -15.55 -2.77 13.02
CA ILE A 373 -14.38 -2.13 12.38
C ILE A 373 -14.81 -1.40 11.13
N VAL A 374 -14.38 -0.15 11.04
CA VAL A 374 -14.58 0.72 9.88
C VAL A 374 -13.22 1.19 9.40
N ASP A 375 -12.95 1.11 8.11
CA ASP A 375 -11.86 1.87 7.50
C ASP A 375 -12.43 3.13 6.84
N ASP A 376 -12.01 4.29 7.31
CA ASP A 376 -12.52 5.60 6.84
C ASP A 376 -11.36 6.52 6.43
N PRO A 377 -10.85 6.39 5.21
CA PRO A 377 -9.78 7.25 4.72
C PRO A 377 -10.21 8.73 4.54
N THR A 378 -11.51 9.04 4.59
CA THR A 378 -12.00 10.42 4.49
C THR A 378 -11.82 11.21 5.79
N LEU A 379 -11.58 10.51 6.90
CA LEU A 379 -11.35 11.12 8.22
C LEU A 379 -9.94 11.72 8.28
N LYS A 380 -9.86 13.04 8.39
CA LYS A 380 -8.58 13.78 8.36
C LYS A 380 -7.92 13.92 9.72
N GLU A 381 -8.73 13.92 10.77
CA GLU A 381 -8.28 14.15 12.15
C GLU A 381 -9.03 13.23 13.13
N PHE A 382 -8.35 12.78 14.14
CA PHE A 382 -8.94 12.07 15.28
C PHE A 382 -8.36 12.59 16.59
N ARG A 383 -9.25 13.02 17.51
CA ARG A 383 -8.88 13.60 18.81
C ARG A 383 -7.86 14.75 18.70
N GLY A 384 -8.03 15.60 17.66
CA GLY A 384 -7.17 16.78 17.44
C GLY A 384 -5.80 16.48 16.83
N LYS A 385 -5.55 15.24 16.37
CA LYS A 385 -4.33 14.87 15.65
C LYS A 385 -4.66 14.54 14.19
N SER A 386 -3.81 14.96 13.27
CA SER A 386 -3.94 14.62 11.87
C SER A 386 -3.66 13.12 11.62
N LEU A 387 -4.38 12.53 10.68
CA LEU A 387 -4.27 11.12 10.35
C LEU A 387 -3.49 10.92 9.06
N VAL A 388 -2.33 10.29 9.15
CA VAL A 388 -1.43 10.02 8.02
C VAL A 388 -2.06 9.09 6.97
N GLY A 389 -3.00 8.23 7.39
CA GLY A 389 -3.72 7.30 6.53
C GLY A 389 -4.84 7.93 5.70
N SER A 390 -5.18 9.22 5.92
CA SER A 390 -6.30 9.87 5.23
C SER A 390 -5.97 10.24 3.78
N TYR A 391 -6.97 10.10 2.90
CA TYR A 391 -6.94 10.54 1.50
C TYR A 391 -8.36 10.66 0.95
N GLU A 392 -8.56 11.40 -0.14
CA GLU A 392 -9.88 11.59 -0.75
C GLU A 392 -10.03 10.82 -2.07
N VAL A 393 -8.93 10.57 -2.76
CA VAL A 393 -8.88 9.77 -3.99
C VAL A 393 -7.74 8.77 -3.83
N ASP A 394 -8.00 7.51 -4.17
CA ASP A 394 -6.98 6.46 -4.11
C ASP A 394 -6.01 6.52 -5.30
N SER A 395 -4.98 5.68 -5.30
CA SER A 395 -3.96 5.66 -6.36
C SER A 395 -4.43 5.07 -7.69
N GLU A 396 -5.70 4.67 -7.79
CA GLU A 396 -6.36 4.23 -9.02
C GLU A 396 -7.38 5.26 -9.54
N GLY A 397 -7.43 6.45 -8.91
CA GLY A 397 -8.36 7.52 -9.27
C GLY A 397 -9.79 7.29 -8.81
N VAL A 398 -10.02 6.44 -7.82
CA VAL A 398 -11.34 6.17 -7.25
C VAL A 398 -11.52 7.00 -5.97
N LYS A 399 -12.69 7.63 -5.83
CA LYS A 399 -13.03 8.37 -4.61
C LYS A 399 -13.05 7.44 -3.42
N SER A 400 -12.34 7.80 -2.34
CA SER A 400 -12.33 7.05 -1.10
C SER A 400 -13.68 7.06 -0.40
N GLN A 401 -13.99 6.00 0.34
CA GLN A 401 -15.24 5.80 1.05
C GLN A 401 -14.96 5.20 2.42
N ALA A 402 -15.80 5.56 3.40
CA ALA A 402 -15.83 4.82 4.66
C ALA A 402 -16.45 3.43 4.43
N VAL A 403 -15.75 2.38 4.82
CA VAL A 403 -16.17 0.99 4.64
C VAL A 403 -16.31 0.30 6.00
N SER A 404 -17.54 -0.08 6.36
CA SER A 404 -17.80 -0.97 7.51
C SER A 404 -17.35 -2.38 7.15
N THR A 405 -16.12 -2.73 7.51
CA THR A 405 -15.54 -4.04 7.19
C THR A 405 -16.07 -5.15 8.08
N ILE A 406 -16.22 -4.86 9.38
CA ILE A 406 -16.78 -5.79 10.36
C ILE A 406 -17.91 -5.08 11.12
N GLU A 407 -19.09 -5.69 11.15
CA GLU A 407 -20.28 -5.16 11.83
C GLU A 407 -20.72 -6.16 12.94
N ASN A 408 -20.70 -5.69 14.18
CA ASN A 408 -21.07 -6.53 15.35
C ASN A 408 -20.38 -7.90 15.31
N GLY A 409 -19.09 -7.90 15.00
CA GLY A 409 -18.25 -9.10 14.92
C GLY A 409 -18.38 -9.90 13.63
N VAL A 410 -19.26 -9.54 12.69
CA VAL A 410 -19.49 -10.25 11.42
C VAL A 410 -18.75 -9.54 10.30
N LEU A 411 -17.97 -10.26 9.49
CA LEU A 411 -17.28 -9.72 8.33
C LEU A 411 -18.29 -9.38 7.22
N ALA A 412 -18.47 -8.09 6.94
CA ALA A 412 -19.44 -7.56 5.99
C ALA A 412 -18.80 -7.14 4.66
N HIS A 413 -17.60 -6.55 4.69
CA HIS A 413 -16.92 -6.03 3.51
C HIS A 413 -15.41 -6.25 3.56
N TYR A 414 -14.79 -6.23 2.37
CA TYR A 414 -13.33 -6.11 2.19
C TYR A 414 -12.97 -4.74 1.64
N LEU A 415 -11.74 -4.30 1.86
CA LEU A 415 -11.14 -3.12 1.24
C LEU A 415 -10.62 -3.49 -0.15
N ILE A 416 -11.06 -2.78 -1.19
CA ILE A 416 -10.89 -3.21 -2.58
C ILE A 416 -10.46 -2.05 -3.46
N GLY A 417 -9.44 -2.30 -4.30
CA GLY A 417 -9.09 -1.47 -5.45
C GLY A 417 -9.89 -1.87 -6.71
N ARG A 418 -9.40 -1.50 -7.89
CA ARG A 418 -10.05 -1.78 -9.17
C ARG A 418 -9.88 -3.22 -9.67
N GLN A 419 -9.30 -4.11 -8.85
CA GLN A 419 -9.29 -5.55 -9.12
C GLN A 419 -10.44 -6.22 -8.36
N PRO A 420 -11.55 -6.57 -9.02
CA PRO A 420 -12.69 -7.19 -8.38
C PRO A 420 -12.35 -8.56 -7.75
N ILE A 421 -13.06 -8.87 -6.68
CA ILE A 421 -13.11 -10.22 -6.11
C ILE A 421 -14.56 -10.71 -6.09
N ARG A 422 -14.78 -12.01 -5.85
CA ARG A 422 -16.13 -12.59 -5.81
C ARG A 422 -17.04 -11.83 -4.84
N ASP A 423 -18.25 -11.50 -5.27
CA ASP A 423 -19.27 -10.70 -4.60
C ASP A 423 -18.96 -9.19 -4.47
N PHE A 424 -17.78 -8.75 -4.94
CA PHE A 424 -17.36 -7.34 -4.85
C PHE A 424 -16.83 -6.88 -6.23
N PRO A 425 -17.73 -6.45 -7.13
CA PRO A 425 -17.39 -6.17 -8.53
C PRO A 425 -16.75 -4.79 -8.75
N ALA A 426 -16.76 -3.90 -7.75
CA ALA A 426 -16.31 -2.53 -7.89
C ALA A 426 -15.35 -2.12 -6.76
N SER A 427 -14.45 -1.20 -7.05
CA SER A 427 -13.58 -0.57 -6.06
C SER A 427 -14.39 0.24 -5.05
N ASN A 428 -13.97 0.22 -3.80
CA ASN A 428 -14.44 1.11 -2.75
C ASN A 428 -13.40 2.18 -2.34
N GLY A 429 -12.46 2.47 -3.27
CA GLY A 429 -11.48 3.54 -3.09
C GLY A 429 -10.34 3.19 -2.14
N HIS A 430 -9.94 1.91 -2.10
CA HIS A 430 -8.84 1.44 -1.27
C HIS A 430 -7.66 0.87 -2.08
N GLY A 431 -7.57 1.19 -3.38
CA GLY A 431 -6.42 0.87 -4.22
C GLY A 431 -5.25 1.83 -3.98
N ARG A 432 -4.25 1.45 -3.19
CA ARG A 432 -3.11 2.31 -2.83
C ARG A 432 -1.81 1.81 -3.41
N ALA A 433 -0.92 2.74 -3.74
CA ALA A 433 0.42 2.43 -4.24
C ALA A 433 1.47 3.33 -3.60
N GLY A 434 2.63 2.77 -3.30
CA GLY A 434 3.83 3.56 -3.05
C GLY A 434 4.48 4.03 -4.37
N PRO A 435 5.49 4.92 -4.30
CA PRO A 435 6.20 5.39 -5.49
C PRO A 435 6.70 4.22 -6.37
N GLY A 436 6.35 4.24 -7.63
CA GLY A 436 6.71 3.21 -8.60
C GLY A 436 6.07 1.84 -8.41
N SER A 437 5.21 1.64 -7.43
CA SER A 437 4.52 0.36 -7.18
C SER A 437 3.20 0.27 -7.92
N PHE A 438 2.68 -0.95 -8.10
CA PHE A 438 1.31 -1.17 -8.57
C PHE A 438 0.32 -0.97 -7.42
N PRO A 439 -0.91 -0.47 -7.70
CA PRO A 439 -1.95 -0.38 -6.69
C PRO A 439 -2.34 -1.77 -6.16
N ALA A 440 -2.55 -1.82 -4.85
CA ALA A 440 -3.11 -2.96 -4.17
C ALA A 440 -4.10 -2.49 -3.09
N PRO A 441 -5.07 -3.32 -2.70
CA PRO A 441 -5.91 -3.02 -1.55
C PRO A 441 -5.05 -2.71 -0.32
N SER A 442 -5.38 -1.63 0.38
CA SER A 442 -4.61 -1.16 1.54
C SER A 442 -5.51 -0.49 2.56
N LEU A 443 -5.09 -0.51 3.82
CA LEU A 443 -5.74 0.23 4.90
C LEU A 443 -5.58 1.75 4.67
N GLY A 444 -6.62 2.49 5.02
CA GLY A 444 -6.60 3.94 5.16
C GLY A 444 -6.54 4.35 6.62
N VAL A 445 -7.69 4.60 7.23
CA VAL A 445 -7.85 4.94 8.64
C VAL A 445 -8.73 3.89 9.31
N LEU A 446 -8.11 2.93 9.96
CA LEU A 446 -8.81 1.84 10.62
C LEU A 446 -9.32 2.27 11.99
N LEU A 447 -10.62 2.19 12.19
CA LEU A 447 -11.30 2.55 13.43
C LEU A 447 -11.95 1.32 14.06
N VAL A 448 -11.58 1.01 15.31
CA VAL A 448 -12.26 0.00 16.12
C VAL A 448 -13.33 0.67 16.97
N LYS A 449 -14.54 0.18 16.90
CA LYS A 449 -15.69 0.63 17.70
C LYS A 449 -16.15 -0.50 18.60
N SER A 450 -16.44 -0.17 19.85
CA SER A 450 -17.01 -1.11 20.82
C SER A 450 -18.33 -0.60 21.36
N SER A 451 -19.34 -1.46 21.42
CA SER A 451 -20.60 -1.17 22.16
C SER A 451 -20.45 -1.40 23.67
N ASP A 452 -19.35 -2.04 24.12
CA ASP A 452 -18.99 -2.29 25.53
C ASP A 452 -17.61 -1.67 25.82
N ALA A 453 -17.46 -0.37 25.49
CA ALA A 453 -16.22 0.35 25.75
C ALA A 453 -16.07 0.62 27.26
N GLN A 454 -14.89 0.32 27.80
CA GLN A 454 -14.53 0.51 29.21
C GLN A 454 -13.31 1.43 29.34
N SER A 455 -13.17 2.08 30.50
CA SER A 455 -11.98 2.85 30.80
C SER A 455 -10.74 1.95 30.97
N PRO A 456 -9.52 2.49 30.82
CA PRO A 456 -8.30 1.72 31.10
C PRO A 456 -8.27 1.11 32.51
N GLU A 457 -8.80 1.83 33.51
CA GLU A 457 -8.88 1.37 34.89
C GLU A 457 -9.86 0.20 35.06
N GLU A 458 -11.01 0.23 34.38
CA GLU A 458 -11.98 -0.86 34.36
C GLU A 458 -11.43 -2.09 33.65
N LEU A 459 -10.74 -1.92 32.50
CA LEU A 459 -10.08 -3.00 31.79
C LEU A 459 -9.00 -3.66 32.64
N LYS A 460 -8.20 -2.88 33.38
CA LYS A 460 -7.20 -3.41 34.31
C LYS A 460 -7.84 -4.23 35.42
N LYS A 461 -8.93 -3.73 36.05
CA LYS A 461 -9.68 -4.50 37.05
C LYS A 461 -10.25 -5.79 36.49
N LYS A 462 -10.75 -5.75 35.25
CA LYS A 462 -11.30 -6.93 34.55
C LYS A 462 -10.23 -8.00 34.31
N VAL A 463 -9.03 -7.60 33.87
CA VAL A 463 -7.91 -8.56 33.74
C VAL A 463 -7.56 -9.20 35.08
N MET A 464 -7.38 -8.39 36.13
CA MET A 464 -7.09 -8.90 37.48
C MET A 464 -8.17 -9.84 38.00
N GLN A 465 -9.45 -9.59 37.69
CA GLN A 465 -10.54 -10.49 38.05
C GLN A 465 -10.44 -11.82 37.27
N MET A 466 -10.19 -11.75 35.96
CA MET A 466 -10.04 -12.94 35.11
C MET A 466 -8.83 -13.80 35.53
N GLU A 467 -7.76 -13.20 36.00
CA GLU A 467 -6.59 -13.89 36.57
C GLU A 467 -6.96 -14.60 37.87
N ALA A 468 -7.63 -13.90 38.78
CA ALA A 468 -8.10 -14.49 40.05
C ALA A 468 -9.05 -15.66 39.81
N ASP A 469 -10.00 -15.55 38.89
CA ASP A 469 -10.94 -16.59 38.50
C ASP A 469 -10.25 -17.86 37.93
N GLN A 470 -9.07 -17.68 37.32
CA GLN A 470 -8.22 -18.73 36.76
C GLN A 470 -7.15 -19.26 37.76
N GLY A 471 -7.08 -18.69 38.96
CA GLY A 471 -6.08 -19.03 39.97
C GLY A 471 -4.66 -18.56 39.61
N MET A 472 -4.53 -17.53 38.77
CA MET A 472 -3.25 -16.98 38.33
C MET A 472 -2.75 -15.92 39.32
N SER A 473 -1.42 -15.79 39.43
CA SER A 473 -0.78 -14.82 40.32
C SER A 473 -0.38 -13.52 39.58
N TYR A 474 -0.45 -13.50 38.27
CA TYR A 474 -0.13 -12.33 37.42
C TYR A 474 -0.76 -12.46 36.03
N GLY A 475 -0.85 -11.32 35.32
CA GLY A 475 -1.33 -11.23 33.94
C GLY A 475 -0.65 -10.12 33.17
#